data_7f231434c4191c295fbb135301562680
#
_entry.id   7f231434c4191c295fbb135301562680
#
_cell.length_a   1.000
_cell.length_b   1.000
_cell.length_c   1.000
_cell.angle_alpha   90.00
_cell.angle_beta   90.00
_cell.angle_gamma   90.00
#
_symmetry.space_group_name_H-M   'P 1'
#
loop_
_entity.id
_entity.type
_entity.pdbx_description
1 polymer ?
#
loop_
_entity_poly.entity_id
_entity_poly.type
_entity_poly.pdbx_seq_one_letter_code
_entity_poly.pdbx_strand_id
1 'polypeptide(L)'
;SCQFNSFAQMSTIGKEFWVGFMENNRILPSGPNNAGAVDYWIVLITANENTTGAIEYAGNSTAFTLGQGQQYTLRVSSLDIDMIHRSSGIIEEKGIHITSSGKIAVHAFNERFRSADGTVVLPIGALGKDHYVTSHFELNPQANLSVSNESTLLVVGSENNTRVEITLSENSISGNTMGVPYEITLNRGQSYQIKSRGDLTGSRVRVVGDNADECKKIAVFGGNKWTSVGACGNANDHLFQQTYPINTWGTSFIHTALAGRSSGELVKVLASEDGTEVRVNGASKGTINRGQWIPIEFGVDESAKIETSKPSSVTVFAKSVSCNQPSAPNSDFGDPFMISYSPVEQFLTQLTFNAINLPSIVNHYVNIVVKTGEQNQTRLDGQNIGSSFSALPGDPSFQIARVSIFQGVHQLSNPSGFAAYVYGFGEIE
;
A
#
# COMPACT_ATOMS: atom_id res chain seq x y z
N SER A 1 -25.55 14.76 11.13
CA SER A 1 -24.94 14.55 9.79
C SER A 1 -23.43 14.64 9.93
N CYS A 2 -22.74 13.60 9.50
CA CYS A 2 -21.28 13.61 9.42
C CYS A 2 -20.87 14.66 8.38
N GLN A 3 -20.23 15.73 8.82
CA GLN A 3 -19.56 16.62 7.89
C GLN A 3 -18.25 15.94 7.45
N PHE A 4 -18.29 15.19 6.37
CA PHE A 4 -17.08 14.87 5.63
C PHE A 4 -16.81 16.03 4.69
N ASN A 5 -15.68 16.71 4.86
CA ASN A 5 -15.20 17.63 3.84
C ASN A 5 -15.09 16.86 2.52
N SER A 6 -15.58 17.44 1.45
CA SER A 6 -15.53 16.87 0.11
C SER A 6 -14.10 16.58 -0.38
N PHE A 7 -13.10 17.13 0.29
CA PHE A 7 -11.67 16.84 0.13
C PHE A 7 -11.03 16.74 1.51
N ALA A 8 -10.75 15.51 1.96
CA ALA A 8 -9.95 15.30 3.16
C ALA A 8 -8.48 15.36 2.75
N GLN A 9 -7.67 16.12 3.49
CA GLN A 9 -6.24 16.08 3.33
C GLN A 9 -5.72 14.74 3.89
N MET A 10 -4.96 14.01 3.09
CA MET A 10 -4.34 12.77 3.50
C MET A 10 -3.20 13.08 4.47
N SER A 11 -3.26 12.51 5.67
CA SER A 11 -2.18 12.55 6.65
C SER A 11 -1.69 11.15 6.92
N THR A 12 -0.38 10.97 6.98
CA THR A 12 0.27 9.71 7.38
C THR A 12 0.74 9.74 8.84
N ILE A 13 0.54 10.84 9.54
CA ILE A 13 0.98 11.08 10.90
C ILE A 13 -0.23 11.27 11.81
N GLY A 14 -0.22 10.65 12.98
CA GLY A 14 -1.32 10.74 13.93
C GLY A 14 -0.99 10.11 15.28
N LYS A 15 -2.02 9.84 16.07
CA LYS A 15 -1.89 9.29 17.43
C LYS A 15 -2.65 7.99 17.64
N GLU A 16 -3.46 7.57 16.68
CA GLU A 16 -4.24 6.33 16.75
C GLU A 16 -4.33 5.69 15.39
N PHE A 17 -4.10 4.37 15.32
CA PHE A 17 -4.03 3.58 14.09
C PHE A 17 -4.63 2.20 14.27
N TRP A 18 -5.17 1.66 13.17
CA TRP A 18 -5.62 0.28 13.07
C TRP A 18 -4.98 -0.41 11.88
N VAL A 19 -4.43 -1.59 12.10
CA VAL A 19 -3.81 -2.38 11.06
C VAL A 19 -4.17 -3.86 11.18
N GLY A 20 -4.22 -4.55 10.05
CA GLY A 20 -4.33 -6.00 9.96
C GLY A 20 -3.37 -6.53 8.91
N PHE A 21 -3.03 -7.79 9.02
CA PHE A 21 -2.10 -8.47 8.11
C PHE A 21 -2.84 -9.52 7.28
N MET A 22 -2.77 -9.38 5.95
CA MET A 22 -3.29 -10.36 5.01
C MET A 22 -2.38 -11.59 4.94
N GLU A 23 -2.93 -12.72 4.50
CA GLU A 23 -2.16 -13.95 4.31
C GLU A 23 -1.03 -13.75 3.30
N ASN A 24 0.17 -14.17 3.70
CA ASN A 24 1.34 -14.28 2.83
C ASN A 24 1.44 -15.69 2.24
N ASN A 25 2.44 -15.92 1.41
CA ASN A 25 2.72 -17.23 0.80
C ASN A 25 2.67 -18.36 1.84
N ARG A 26 2.04 -19.46 1.46
CA ARG A 26 1.95 -20.68 2.25
C ARG A 26 2.53 -21.89 1.54
N ILE A 27 3.60 -21.74 0.81
CA ILE A 27 4.31 -22.95 0.39
C ILE A 27 4.69 -23.71 1.65
N LEU A 28 3.94 -24.79 1.90
CA LEU A 28 4.23 -25.66 3.01
C LEU A 28 5.62 -26.24 2.77
N PRO A 29 6.49 -26.15 3.74
CA PRO A 29 7.81 -26.66 3.62
C PRO A 29 7.78 -28.18 3.43
N SER A 30 8.36 -28.66 2.35
CA SER A 30 8.66 -30.06 2.16
C SER A 30 10.19 -30.27 2.29
N GLY A 31 10.65 -30.71 3.45
CA GLY A 31 12.05 -31.10 3.64
C GLY A 31 12.83 -30.29 4.71
N PRO A 32 14.07 -30.68 5.01
CA PRO A 32 14.83 -30.18 6.15
C PRO A 32 15.27 -28.68 6.05
N ASN A 33 15.13 -28.04 4.91
CA ASN A 33 15.53 -26.65 4.69
C ASN A 33 14.40 -25.64 4.93
N ASN A 34 13.30 -26.07 5.52
CA ASN A 34 12.08 -25.29 5.67
C ASN A 34 11.98 -24.47 6.97
N ALA A 35 13.07 -24.33 7.69
CA ALA A 35 13.18 -23.44 8.84
C ALA A 35 12.88 -21.95 8.51
N GLY A 36 12.85 -21.59 7.23
CA GLY A 36 12.52 -20.24 6.75
C GLY A 36 11.03 -19.96 6.51
N ALA A 37 10.13 -20.91 6.80
CA ALA A 37 8.72 -20.78 6.48
C ALA A 37 7.86 -20.10 7.57
N VAL A 38 8.48 -19.35 8.47
CA VAL A 38 7.79 -18.59 9.51
C VAL A 38 7.40 -17.24 8.95
N ASP A 39 6.12 -16.88 9.12
CA ASP A 39 5.64 -15.53 8.86
C ASP A 39 5.95 -14.63 10.06
N TYR A 40 6.28 -13.39 9.77
CA TYR A 40 6.41 -12.34 10.75
C TYR A 40 5.48 -11.19 10.39
N TRP A 41 4.75 -10.71 11.37
CA TRP A 41 4.09 -9.42 11.24
C TRP A 41 4.90 -8.36 11.98
N ILE A 42 5.07 -7.21 11.34
CA ILE A 42 5.98 -6.17 11.80
C ILE A 42 5.22 -4.85 11.85
N VAL A 43 5.26 -4.18 12.99
CA VAL A 43 4.81 -2.81 13.17
C VAL A 43 6.04 -1.93 13.45
N LEU A 44 6.22 -0.94 12.58
CA LEU A 44 7.32 0.01 12.67
C LEU A 44 6.77 1.38 13.02
N ILE A 45 7.22 1.94 14.13
CA ILE A 45 6.79 3.25 14.63
C ILE A 45 7.96 4.22 14.56
N THR A 46 7.71 5.40 14.01
CA THR A 46 8.67 6.51 13.97
C THR A 46 8.05 7.72 14.65
N ALA A 47 8.72 8.26 15.66
CA ALA A 47 8.23 9.38 16.44
C ALA A 47 8.50 10.73 15.75
N ASN A 48 7.44 11.50 15.51
CA ASN A 48 7.54 12.88 15.00
C ASN A 48 7.75 13.89 16.11
N GLU A 49 7.42 13.52 17.32
CA GLU A 49 7.62 14.27 18.56
C GLU A 49 7.82 13.27 19.72
N ASN A 50 8.32 13.75 20.87
CA ASN A 50 8.48 12.89 22.05
C ASN A 50 7.13 12.25 22.39
N THR A 51 7.12 10.95 22.60
CA THR A 51 5.88 10.20 22.79
C THR A 51 6.05 8.95 23.63
N THR A 52 4.96 8.57 24.28
CA THR A 52 4.75 7.23 24.84
C THR A 52 3.52 6.64 24.17
N GLY A 53 3.45 5.32 24.06
CA GLY A 53 2.31 4.66 23.45
C GLY A 53 2.29 3.16 23.70
N ALA A 54 1.35 2.51 23.04
CA ALA A 54 1.19 1.07 23.12
C ALA A 54 0.71 0.48 21.80
N ILE A 55 1.10 -0.77 21.57
CA ILE A 55 0.60 -1.64 20.50
C ILE A 55 -0.21 -2.75 21.17
N GLU A 56 -1.50 -2.84 20.85
CA GLU A 56 -2.43 -3.81 21.41
C GLU A 56 -2.81 -4.86 20.37
N TYR A 57 -2.67 -6.13 20.71
CA TYR A 57 -2.93 -7.28 19.83
C TYR A 57 -3.18 -8.55 20.62
N ALA A 58 -4.18 -9.35 20.23
CA ALA A 58 -4.50 -10.65 20.83
C ALA A 58 -4.56 -10.64 22.37
N GLY A 59 -5.09 -9.56 22.96
CA GLY A 59 -5.16 -9.39 24.43
C GLY A 59 -3.83 -8.99 25.08
N ASN A 60 -2.76 -8.80 24.31
CA ASN A 60 -1.46 -8.31 24.79
C ASN A 60 -1.33 -6.79 24.54
N SER A 61 -0.43 -6.16 25.28
CA SER A 61 -0.07 -4.77 25.10
C SER A 61 1.46 -4.60 25.20
N THR A 62 2.05 -4.02 24.19
CA THR A 62 3.49 -3.70 24.15
C THR A 62 3.65 -2.19 24.21
N ALA A 63 4.19 -1.67 25.29
CA ALA A 63 4.44 -0.25 25.48
C ALA A 63 5.73 0.19 24.79
N PHE A 64 5.76 1.43 24.31
CA PHE A 64 6.96 2.08 23.78
C PHE A 64 7.11 3.51 24.31
N THR A 65 8.36 3.99 24.39
CA THR A 65 8.69 5.38 24.69
C THR A 65 9.77 5.83 23.70
N LEU A 66 9.51 6.91 22.98
CA LEU A 66 10.40 7.39 21.91
C LEU A 66 10.61 8.89 22.02
N GLY A 67 11.87 9.32 21.84
CA GLY A 67 12.20 10.70 21.53
C GLY A 67 11.91 11.01 20.05
N GLN A 68 11.78 12.29 19.73
CA GLN A 68 11.61 12.75 18.36
C GLN A 68 12.69 12.16 17.42
N GLY A 69 12.28 11.60 16.27
CA GLY A 69 13.15 10.97 15.29
C GLY A 69 13.59 9.55 15.64
N GLN A 70 13.24 9.05 16.82
CA GLN A 70 13.51 7.65 17.17
C GLN A 70 12.44 6.71 16.61
N GLN A 71 12.83 5.45 16.48
CA GLN A 71 11.97 4.38 15.97
C GLN A 71 11.83 3.23 16.97
N TYR A 72 10.72 2.52 16.88
CA TYR A 72 10.44 1.27 17.55
C TYR A 72 9.95 0.24 16.54
N THR A 73 10.49 -0.97 16.58
CA THR A 73 10.06 -2.08 15.73
C THR A 73 9.55 -3.23 16.60
N LEU A 74 8.28 -3.58 16.41
CA LEU A 74 7.71 -4.81 16.94
C LEU A 74 7.67 -5.84 15.83
N ARG A 75 8.50 -6.87 15.90
CA ARG A 75 8.54 -8.01 14.97
C ARG A 75 8.15 -9.28 15.70
N VAL A 76 7.04 -9.89 15.34
CA VAL A 76 6.48 -11.06 16.03
C VAL A 76 6.35 -12.22 15.06
N SER A 77 6.83 -13.38 15.49
CA SER A 77 6.64 -14.64 14.78
C SER A 77 5.18 -15.09 14.87
N SER A 78 4.61 -15.52 13.75
CA SER A 78 3.28 -16.12 13.73
C SER A 78 3.19 -17.45 14.52
N LEU A 79 4.33 -18.06 14.83
CA LEU A 79 4.38 -19.24 15.71
C LEU A 79 4.16 -18.87 17.19
N ASP A 80 4.49 -17.62 17.56
CA ASP A 80 4.27 -17.12 18.92
C ASP A 80 2.87 -16.55 19.05
N ILE A 81 2.53 -15.58 18.17
CA ILE A 81 1.18 -14.96 18.12
C ILE A 81 0.83 -14.72 16.66
N ASP A 82 -0.16 -15.44 16.13
CA ASP A 82 -0.58 -15.33 14.74
C ASP A 82 -1.65 -14.25 14.54
N MET A 83 -1.21 -13.04 14.16
CA MET A 83 -2.07 -11.93 13.75
C MET A 83 -2.29 -11.88 12.22
N ILE A 84 -1.74 -12.84 11.47
CA ILE A 84 -1.93 -12.92 10.02
C ILE A 84 -3.22 -13.68 9.73
N HIS A 85 -4.05 -13.12 8.84
CA HIS A 85 -5.29 -13.76 8.41
C HIS A 85 -5.00 -14.98 7.54
N ARG A 86 -5.68 -16.08 7.83
CA ARG A 86 -5.54 -17.37 7.10
C ARG A 86 -6.81 -17.76 6.38
N SER A 87 -7.95 -17.23 6.79
CA SER A 87 -9.27 -17.60 6.32
C SER A 87 -9.79 -16.65 5.26
N SER A 88 -10.85 -17.05 4.56
CA SER A 88 -11.65 -16.19 3.69
C SER A 88 -13.10 -16.21 4.16
N GLY A 89 -13.74 -15.04 4.28
CA GLY A 89 -15.15 -14.94 4.61
C GLY A 89 -15.47 -15.18 6.09
N ILE A 90 -14.51 -15.03 6.99
CA ILE A 90 -14.68 -15.25 8.43
C ILE A 90 -14.27 -13.99 9.20
N ILE A 91 -15.08 -13.59 10.19
CA ILE A 91 -14.72 -12.54 11.12
C ILE A 91 -13.71 -13.09 12.15
N GLU A 92 -12.58 -12.42 12.30
CA GLU A 92 -11.49 -12.78 13.20
C GLU A 92 -11.17 -11.61 14.15
N GLU A 93 -10.53 -11.90 15.29
CA GLU A 93 -10.08 -10.92 16.28
C GLU A 93 -8.60 -10.55 16.02
N LYS A 94 -8.29 -10.06 14.81
CA LYS A 94 -6.92 -9.83 14.35
C LYS A 94 -6.61 -8.39 13.94
N GLY A 95 -7.39 -7.44 14.40
CA GLY A 95 -7.06 -6.03 14.34
C GLY A 95 -6.01 -5.66 15.37
N ILE A 96 -4.97 -4.93 14.95
CA ILE A 96 -3.92 -4.41 15.82
C ILE A 96 -4.17 -2.92 16.02
N HIS A 97 -4.20 -2.49 17.28
CA HIS A 97 -4.46 -1.11 17.69
C HIS A 97 -3.19 -0.45 18.20
N ILE A 98 -2.85 0.71 17.64
CA ILE A 98 -1.67 1.47 18.05
C ILE A 98 -2.14 2.85 18.53
N THR A 99 -1.70 3.25 19.71
CA THR A 99 -1.99 4.56 20.29
C THR A 99 -0.71 5.23 20.80
N SER A 100 -0.70 6.55 20.78
CA SER A 100 0.42 7.35 21.29
C SER A 100 -0.02 8.69 21.84
N SER A 101 0.76 9.24 22.77
CA SER A 101 0.53 10.58 23.33
C SER A 101 0.95 11.69 22.36
N GLY A 102 2.05 11.49 21.62
CA GLY A 102 2.59 12.37 20.60
C GLY A 102 2.36 11.82 19.20
N LYS A 103 2.58 12.63 18.17
CA LYS A 103 2.41 12.24 16.76
C LYS A 103 3.48 11.24 16.32
N ILE A 104 3.04 10.19 15.67
CA ILE A 104 3.87 9.11 15.11
C ILE A 104 3.49 8.82 13.66
N ALA A 105 4.42 8.26 12.91
CA ALA A 105 4.18 7.56 11.65
C ALA A 105 4.25 6.05 11.90
N VAL A 106 3.37 5.29 11.26
CA VAL A 106 3.30 3.83 11.41
C VAL A 106 3.41 3.17 10.05
N HIS A 107 4.28 2.15 9.96
CA HIS A 107 4.39 1.26 8.81
C HIS A 107 4.16 -0.17 9.27
N ALA A 108 3.61 -1.00 8.40
CA ALA A 108 3.41 -2.41 8.64
C ALA A 108 4.08 -3.22 7.53
N PHE A 109 4.76 -4.30 7.91
CA PHE A 109 5.40 -5.23 6.98
C PHE A 109 4.98 -6.65 7.29
N ASN A 110 4.63 -7.38 6.25
CA ASN A 110 4.40 -8.82 6.31
C ASN A 110 5.62 -9.50 5.71
N GLU A 111 6.39 -10.19 6.53
CA GLU A 111 7.66 -10.80 6.13
C GLU A 111 7.57 -12.31 6.21
N ARG A 112 7.99 -12.95 5.16
CA ARG A 112 8.27 -14.37 5.08
C ARG A 112 9.53 -14.59 4.26
N PHE A 113 10.19 -15.74 4.39
CA PHE A 113 11.35 -16.05 3.56
C PHE A 113 11.00 -15.92 2.06
N ARG A 114 11.67 -15.03 1.36
CA ARG A 114 11.47 -14.68 -0.06
C ARG A 114 10.04 -14.22 -0.39
N SER A 115 9.44 -13.51 0.52
CA SER A 115 8.14 -12.89 0.25
C SER A 115 7.83 -11.83 1.31
N ALA A 116 7.98 -10.58 0.96
CA ALA A 116 7.71 -9.47 1.87
C ALA A 116 7.14 -8.26 1.13
N ASP A 117 6.16 -7.61 1.74
CA ASP A 117 5.71 -6.28 1.34
C ASP A 117 5.25 -5.50 2.56
N GLY A 118 5.22 -4.19 2.43
CA GLY A 118 4.85 -3.28 3.50
C GLY A 118 4.00 -2.13 3.02
N THR A 119 3.31 -1.52 3.97
CA THR A 119 2.42 -0.39 3.72
C THR A 119 2.57 0.70 4.77
N VAL A 120 2.32 1.93 4.37
CA VAL A 120 1.98 3.00 5.31
C VAL A 120 0.67 2.65 5.99
N VAL A 121 0.59 2.82 7.31
CA VAL A 121 -0.66 2.70 8.06
C VAL A 121 -1.23 4.09 8.26
N LEU A 122 -2.48 4.29 7.87
CA LEU A 122 -3.15 5.57 7.99
C LEU A 122 -3.66 5.80 9.42
N PRO A 123 -3.49 7.01 9.98
CA PRO A 123 -4.09 7.36 11.26
C PRO A 123 -5.61 7.40 11.16
N ILE A 124 -6.31 7.23 12.27
CA ILE A 124 -7.77 7.18 12.33
C ILE A 124 -8.43 8.43 11.69
N GLY A 125 -7.77 9.58 11.76
CA GLY A 125 -8.24 10.83 11.12
C GLY A 125 -8.25 10.77 9.58
N ALA A 126 -7.43 9.91 8.97
CA ALA A 126 -7.32 9.72 7.53
C ALA A 126 -8.11 8.50 7.02
N LEU A 127 -8.67 7.69 7.92
CA LEU A 127 -9.59 6.62 7.54
C LEU A 127 -10.91 7.19 7.02
N GLY A 128 -11.49 6.51 6.07
CA GLY A 128 -12.78 6.86 5.50
C GLY A 128 -13.82 5.76 5.69
N LYS A 129 -14.96 5.97 5.06
CA LYS A 129 -16.09 5.02 5.09
C LYS A 129 -16.33 4.31 3.75
N ASP A 130 -15.70 4.75 2.67
CA ASP A 130 -15.95 4.22 1.32
C ASP A 130 -14.63 4.04 0.57
N HIS A 131 -14.41 2.80 0.10
CA HIS A 131 -13.15 2.38 -0.49
C HIS A 131 -13.41 1.50 -1.73
N TYR A 132 -12.58 1.68 -2.77
CA TYR A 132 -12.36 0.67 -3.80
C TYR A 132 -10.96 0.10 -3.63
N VAL A 133 -10.86 -1.20 -3.64
CA VAL A 133 -9.60 -1.93 -3.40
C VAL A 133 -8.81 -2.07 -4.68
N THR A 134 -7.50 -1.95 -4.59
CA THR A 134 -6.55 -2.39 -5.62
C THR A 134 -5.84 -3.65 -5.15
N SER A 135 -5.76 -4.62 -6.04
CA SER A 135 -5.18 -5.93 -5.82
C SER A 135 -4.47 -6.42 -7.08
N HIS A 136 -4.10 -7.69 -7.13
CA HIS A 136 -3.59 -8.33 -8.34
C HIS A 136 -3.98 -9.80 -8.37
N PHE A 137 -4.26 -10.31 -9.58
CA PHE A 137 -4.72 -11.68 -9.78
C PHE A 137 -3.58 -12.70 -9.66
N GLU A 138 -3.94 -13.97 -9.65
CA GLU A 138 -2.99 -15.08 -9.73
C GLU A 138 -2.48 -15.23 -11.17
N LEU A 139 -1.29 -14.68 -11.47
CA LEU A 139 -0.76 -14.66 -12.84
C LEU A 139 -0.31 -16.06 -13.31
N ASN A 140 0.29 -16.85 -12.42
CA ASN A 140 0.76 -18.19 -12.71
C ASN A 140 0.06 -19.22 -11.82
N PRO A 141 -1.20 -19.60 -12.15
CA PRO A 141 -1.97 -20.52 -11.33
C PRO A 141 -1.24 -21.87 -11.22
N GLN A 142 -0.98 -22.30 -10.01
CA GLN A 142 -0.37 -23.60 -9.75
C GLN A 142 -1.39 -24.71 -10.08
N ALA A 143 -0.96 -25.73 -10.79
CA ALA A 143 -1.80 -26.90 -11.08
C ALA A 143 -2.19 -27.66 -9.79
N ASN A 144 -1.42 -27.51 -8.73
CA ASN A 144 -1.69 -28.09 -7.43
C ASN A 144 -2.41 -27.04 -6.54
N LEU A 145 -3.66 -27.33 -6.19
CA LEU A 145 -4.52 -26.48 -5.37
C LEU A 145 -4.04 -26.25 -3.93
N SER A 146 -3.03 -26.98 -3.46
CA SER A 146 -2.45 -26.75 -2.12
C SER A 146 -1.65 -25.44 -2.04
N VAL A 147 -1.32 -24.84 -3.17
CA VAL A 147 -0.58 -23.58 -3.27
C VAL A 147 -1.36 -22.64 -4.19
N SER A 148 -2.31 -21.92 -3.64
CA SER A 148 -3.07 -20.91 -4.37
C SER A 148 -2.55 -19.52 -4.04
N ASN A 149 -2.52 -18.64 -5.04
CA ASN A 149 -1.96 -17.29 -4.98
C ASN A 149 -3.07 -16.26 -5.11
N GLU A 150 -4.07 -16.37 -4.23
CA GLU A 150 -5.27 -15.55 -4.29
C GLU A 150 -4.95 -14.06 -4.10
N SER A 151 -5.68 -13.23 -4.81
CA SER A 151 -5.83 -11.83 -4.46
C SER A 151 -6.60 -11.69 -3.14
N THR A 152 -6.29 -10.67 -2.37
CA THR A 152 -6.80 -10.49 -1.01
C THR A 152 -7.35 -9.10 -0.78
N LEU A 153 -8.35 -9.03 0.07
CA LEU A 153 -8.98 -7.85 0.61
C LEU A 153 -9.16 -8.05 2.11
N LEU A 154 -8.82 -7.06 2.92
CA LEU A 154 -8.95 -7.11 4.36
C LEU A 154 -9.62 -5.85 4.89
N VAL A 155 -10.55 -6.01 5.82
CA VAL A 155 -11.24 -4.92 6.52
C VAL A 155 -10.99 -5.05 8.01
N VAL A 156 -10.66 -3.95 8.66
CA VAL A 156 -10.51 -3.86 10.12
C VAL A 156 -11.49 -2.82 10.67
N GLY A 157 -12.31 -3.21 11.63
CA GLY A 157 -13.24 -2.34 12.32
C GLY A 157 -12.54 -1.52 13.41
N SER A 158 -12.74 -0.20 13.40
CA SER A 158 -12.21 0.70 14.44
C SER A 158 -13.20 0.98 15.57
N GLU A 159 -14.48 0.66 15.37
CA GLU A 159 -15.57 0.94 16.28
C GLU A 159 -16.56 -0.24 16.34
N ASN A 160 -17.26 -0.36 17.47
CA ASN A 160 -18.26 -1.43 17.66
C ASN A 160 -19.48 -1.23 16.73
N ASN A 161 -20.12 -2.32 16.37
CA ASN A 161 -21.33 -2.35 15.54
C ASN A 161 -21.17 -1.61 14.22
N THR A 162 -20.00 -1.72 13.57
CA THR A 162 -19.77 -1.14 12.26
C THR A 162 -20.32 -2.07 11.18
N ARG A 163 -21.40 -1.64 10.51
CA ARG A 163 -21.97 -2.36 9.36
C ARG A 163 -21.18 -2.01 8.11
N VAL A 164 -20.70 -3.02 7.44
CA VAL A 164 -19.86 -2.90 6.24
C VAL A 164 -20.51 -3.66 5.09
N GLU A 165 -20.82 -2.95 4.01
CA GLU A 165 -21.26 -3.55 2.77
C GLU A 165 -20.06 -3.80 1.85
N ILE A 166 -19.99 -5.00 1.29
CA ILE A 166 -18.93 -5.42 0.38
C ILE A 166 -19.55 -5.86 -0.93
N THR A 167 -19.02 -5.31 -2.03
CA THR A 167 -19.35 -5.73 -3.39
C THR A 167 -18.07 -6.15 -4.09
N LEU A 168 -17.93 -7.43 -4.37
CA LEU A 168 -16.70 -7.99 -4.95
C LEU A 168 -16.70 -7.83 -6.48
N SER A 169 -15.54 -7.55 -7.05
CA SER A 169 -15.29 -7.53 -8.50
C SER A 169 -15.08 -8.94 -9.10
N GLU A 170 -14.82 -9.92 -8.24
CA GLU A 170 -14.62 -11.34 -8.60
C GLU A 170 -15.27 -12.26 -7.56
N ASN A 171 -15.58 -13.49 -7.93
CA ASN A 171 -16.08 -14.48 -6.99
C ASN A 171 -15.03 -14.81 -5.93
N SER A 172 -15.43 -14.87 -4.66
CA SER A 172 -14.53 -15.30 -3.59
C SER A 172 -14.41 -16.82 -3.53
N ILE A 173 -13.31 -17.32 -2.97
CA ILE A 173 -13.16 -18.75 -2.66
C ILE A 173 -14.07 -19.21 -1.53
N SER A 174 -14.66 -18.28 -0.77
CA SER A 174 -15.61 -18.52 0.34
C SER A 174 -17.08 -18.50 -0.10
N GLY A 175 -17.36 -18.37 -1.40
CA GLY A 175 -18.71 -18.52 -1.95
C GLY A 175 -19.47 -17.20 -2.16
N ASN A 176 -18.86 -16.04 -1.95
CA ASN A 176 -19.51 -14.77 -2.28
C ASN A 176 -19.44 -14.52 -3.80
N THR A 177 -20.58 -14.14 -4.38
CA THR A 177 -20.73 -13.92 -5.83
C THR A 177 -20.32 -12.50 -6.21
N MET A 178 -19.54 -12.36 -7.29
CA MET A 178 -19.16 -11.06 -7.85
C MET A 178 -20.39 -10.20 -8.16
N GLY A 179 -20.29 -8.90 -7.91
CA GLY A 179 -21.35 -7.93 -8.20
C GLY A 179 -22.54 -7.98 -7.26
N VAL A 180 -22.64 -8.95 -6.35
CA VAL A 180 -23.74 -9.08 -5.40
C VAL A 180 -23.32 -8.48 -4.05
N PRO A 181 -23.91 -7.34 -3.63
CA PRO A 181 -23.60 -6.75 -2.33
C PRO A 181 -24.01 -7.67 -1.18
N TYR A 182 -23.20 -7.71 -0.14
CA TYR A 182 -23.53 -8.36 1.13
C TYR A 182 -22.99 -7.55 2.30
N GLU A 183 -23.56 -7.73 3.48
CA GLU A 183 -23.18 -6.99 4.67
C GLU A 183 -22.54 -7.90 5.74
N ILE A 184 -21.57 -7.34 6.45
CA ILE A 184 -21.02 -7.88 7.67
C ILE A 184 -21.09 -6.82 8.76
N THR A 185 -21.03 -7.22 10.03
CA THR A 185 -20.92 -6.31 11.17
C THR A 185 -19.62 -6.60 11.91
N LEU A 186 -18.79 -5.58 12.05
CA LEU A 186 -17.53 -5.65 12.77
C LEU A 186 -17.61 -4.86 14.07
N ASN A 187 -17.10 -5.42 15.14
CA ASN A 187 -16.79 -4.70 16.35
C ASN A 187 -15.35 -4.15 16.29
N ARG A 188 -15.02 -3.26 17.22
CA ARG A 188 -13.69 -2.68 17.36
C ARG A 188 -12.64 -3.78 17.49
N GLY A 189 -11.65 -3.77 16.59
CA GLY A 189 -10.58 -4.75 16.52
C GLY A 189 -10.92 -6.04 15.77
N GLN A 190 -12.17 -6.23 15.39
CA GLN A 190 -12.53 -7.34 14.50
C GLN A 190 -12.10 -7.05 13.08
N SER A 191 -11.82 -8.10 12.33
CA SER A 191 -11.29 -8.06 10.98
C SER A 191 -11.93 -9.15 10.11
N TYR A 192 -11.89 -8.92 8.79
CA TYR A 192 -12.51 -9.81 7.83
C TYR A 192 -11.70 -9.84 6.54
N GLN A 193 -11.17 -10.99 6.17
CA GLN A 193 -10.43 -11.19 4.94
C GLN A 193 -11.28 -11.92 3.90
N ILE A 194 -11.20 -11.48 2.66
CA ILE A 194 -11.70 -12.17 1.46
C ILE A 194 -10.51 -12.52 0.57
N LYS A 195 -10.58 -13.72 -0.01
CA LYS A 195 -9.63 -14.20 -1.01
C LYS A 195 -10.36 -14.59 -2.30
N SER A 196 -9.74 -14.31 -3.44
CA SER A 196 -10.24 -14.68 -4.78
C SER A 196 -9.10 -15.14 -5.68
N ARG A 197 -9.37 -16.03 -6.62
CA ARG A 197 -8.43 -16.38 -7.68
C ARG A 197 -8.38 -15.36 -8.81
N GLY A 198 -9.43 -14.55 -8.94
CA GLY A 198 -9.46 -13.41 -9.84
C GLY A 198 -8.84 -12.16 -9.22
N ASP A 199 -8.90 -11.06 -9.94
CA ASP A 199 -8.39 -9.77 -9.49
C ASP A 199 -9.47 -8.98 -8.72
N LEU A 200 -9.32 -8.85 -7.41
CA LEU A 200 -10.24 -8.08 -6.57
C LEU A 200 -10.16 -6.57 -6.77
N THR A 201 -9.32 -6.07 -7.67
CA THR A 201 -9.30 -4.64 -8.02
C THR A 201 -10.67 -4.17 -8.47
N GLY A 202 -11.18 -3.10 -7.86
CA GLY A 202 -12.52 -2.58 -8.10
C GLY A 202 -13.59 -3.12 -7.15
N SER A 203 -13.26 -4.03 -6.24
CA SER A 203 -14.14 -4.40 -5.14
C SER A 203 -14.39 -3.21 -4.24
N ARG A 204 -15.65 -2.99 -3.87
CA ARG A 204 -16.06 -1.88 -3.01
C ARG A 204 -16.30 -2.34 -1.58
N VAL A 205 -15.81 -1.57 -0.63
CA VAL A 205 -16.01 -1.77 0.81
C VAL A 205 -16.46 -0.45 1.41
N ARG A 206 -17.65 -0.43 1.99
CA ARG A 206 -18.18 0.82 2.57
C ARG A 206 -18.94 0.58 3.87
N VAL A 207 -18.85 1.56 4.75
CA VAL A 207 -19.70 1.63 5.95
C VAL A 207 -21.10 2.03 5.54
N VAL A 208 -22.09 1.29 6.02
CA VAL A 208 -23.53 1.54 5.79
C VAL A 208 -24.24 1.70 7.11
N GLY A 209 -25.41 2.33 7.12
CA GLY A 209 -26.22 2.54 8.31
C GLY A 209 -26.87 3.91 8.29
N ASP A 210 -27.68 4.17 9.31
CA ASP A 210 -28.42 5.42 9.47
C ASP A 210 -27.70 6.36 10.45
N ASN A 211 -27.65 7.64 10.15
CA ASN A 211 -27.20 8.73 11.03
C ASN A 211 -25.76 8.56 11.54
N ALA A 212 -25.57 8.30 12.84
CA ALA A 212 -24.28 8.21 13.50
C ALA A 212 -23.44 7.01 13.01
N ASP A 213 -24.08 5.93 12.60
CA ASP A 213 -23.39 4.73 12.09
C ASP A 213 -22.69 4.99 10.75
N GLU A 214 -23.22 5.89 9.92
CA GLU A 214 -22.56 6.31 8.69
C GLU A 214 -21.24 7.03 8.91
N CYS A 215 -20.96 7.50 10.13
CA CYS A 215 -19.72 8.21 10.48
C CYS A 215 -18.59 7.30 10.90
N LYS A 216 -18.87 6.03 11.14
CA LYS A 216 -17.85 5.04 11.52
C LYS A 216 -16.87 4.84 10.39
N LYS A 217 -15.63 4.54 10.77
CA LYS A 217 -14.51 4.42 9.86
C LYS A 217 -13.96 3.01 9.89
N ILE A 218 -13.38 2.60 8.78
CA ILE A 218 -12.75 1.29 8.63
C ILE A 218 -11.36 1.45 8.03
N ALA A 219 -10.45 0.55 8.39
CA ALA A 219 -9.19 0.37 7.68
C ALA A 219 -9.35 -0.75 6.65
N VAL A 220 -8.99 -0.49 5.41
CA VAL A 220 -9.13 -1.44 4.29
C VAL A 220 -7.77 -1.63 3.63
N PHE A 221 -7.44 -2.89 3.32
CA PHE A 221 -6.17 -3.29 2.71
C PHE A 221 -6.46 -4.15 1.48
N GLY A 222 -5.61 -4.04 0.47
CA GLY A 222 -5.65 -4.87 -0.72
C GLY A 222 -4.28 -5.40 -1.09
N GLY A 223 -4.25 -6.48 -1.82
CA GLY A 223 -3.02 -7.11 -2.28
C GLY A 223 -3.22 -8.53 -2.79
N ASN A 224 -2.19 -9.33 -2.70
CA ASN A 224 -2.19 -10.74 -3.07
C ASN A 224 -1.27 -11.53 -2.13
N LYS A 225 -1.62 -12.76 -1.87
CA LYS A 225 -0.79 -13.65 -1.04
C LYS A 225 0.63 -13.78 -1.58
N TRP A 226 0.74 -14.08 -2.86
CA TRP A 226 2.02 -14.36 -3.51
C TRP A 226 1.83 -14.49 -5.02
N THR A 227 2.12 -13.45 -5.77
CA THR A 227 1.89 -13.42 -7.22
C THR A 227 3.05 -12.78 -7.96
N SER A 228 3.17 -13.11 -9.24
CA SER A 228 4.06 -12.41 -10.17
C SER A 228 3.35 -11.25 -10.84
N VAL A 229 4.11 -10.25 -11.25
CA VAL A 229 3.63 -9.08 -11.98
C VAL A 229 4.40 -8.94 -13.29
N GLY A 230 3.67 -8.65 -14.36
CA GLY A 230 4.19 -8.55 -15.73
C GLY A 230 4.09 -9.88 -16.49
N ALA A 231 3.84 -9.82 -17.82
CA ALA A 231 3.70 -11.01 -18.65
C ALA A 231 4.98 -11.89 -18.71
N CYS A 232 6.13 -11.29 -18.42
CA CYS A 232 7.43 -11.96 -18.26
C CYS A 232 7.66 -12.53 -16.86
N GLY A 233 6.73 -12.29 -15.91
CA GLY A 233 6.92 -12.59 -14.51
C GLY A 233 6.73 -14.07 -14.20
N ASN A 234 7.71 -14.66 -13.53
CA ASN A 234 7.62 -16.00 -12.95
C ASN A 234 8.16 -16.07 -11.51
N ALA A 235 8.68 -14.97 -10.98
CA ALA A 235 9.03 -14.80 -9.59
C ALA A 235 7.90 -14.06 -8.88
N ASN A 236 7.49 -14.56 -7.74
CA ASN A 236 6.31 -14.13 -7.01
C ASN A 236 6.70 -13.47 -5.70
N ASP A 237 5.90 -12.49 -5.29
CA ASP A 237 5.99 -11.89 -3.97
C ASP A 237 4.62 -11.57 -3.39
N HIS A 238 4.59 -11.26 -2.10
CA HIS A 238 3.41 -10.75 -1.39
C HIS A 238 3.12 -9.32 -1.85
N LEU A 239 1.83 -8.97 -1.92
CA LEU A 239 1.40 -7.60 -2.19
C LEU A 239 0.54 -7.11 -1.01
N PHE A 240 0.88 -5.96 -0.44
CA PHE A 240 0.25 -5.44 0.77
C PHE A 240 0.20 -3.91 0.76
N GLN A 241 -1.01 -3.34 0.62
CA GLN A 241 -1.22 -1.90 0.59
C GLN A 241 -2.49 -1.51 1.34
N GLN A 242 -2.42 -0.54 2.25
CA GLN A 242 -3.63 0.09 2.78
C GLN A 242 -4.28 0.95 1.71
N THR A 243 -5.59 0.78 1.56
CA THR A 243 -6.41 1.50 0.58
C THR A 243 -6.76 2.89 1.11
N TYR A 244 -6.50 3.91 0.31
CA TYR A 244 -6.96 5.27 0.60
C TYR A 244 -8.47 5.39 0.36
N PRO A 245 -9.22 6.09 1.25
CA PRO A 245 -10.65 6.30 1.04
C PRO A 245 -10.91 7.21 -0.16
N ILE A 246 -12.07 7.03 -0.80
CA ILE A 246 -12.43 7.72 -2.05
C ILE A 246 -12.37 9.25 -1.91
N ASN A 247 -12.71 9.81 -0.73
CA ASN A 247 -12.69 11.24 -0.49
C ASN A 247 -11.29 11.88 -0.48
N THR A 248 -10.23 11.07 -0.58
CA THR A 248 -8.83 11.53 -0.74
C THR A 248 -8.32 11.37 -2.18
N TRP A 249 -9.13 10.82 -3.07
CA TRP A 249 -8.74 10.61 -4.46
C TRP A 249 -8.68 11.92 -5.24
N GLY A 250 -7.85 11.95 -6.29
CA GLY A 250 -7.64 13.13 -7.13
C GLY A 250 -7.68 12.78 -8.61
N THR A 251 -7.25 13.72 -9.41
CA THR A 251 -7.35 13.65 -10.89
C THR A 251 -6.00 13.78 -11.61
N SER A 252 -4.92 14.08 -10.88
CA SER A 252 -3.60 14.26 -11.46
C SER A 252 -2.55 13.51 -10.64
N PHE A 253 -1.75 12.68 -11.32
CA PHE A 253 -0.74 11.81 -10.72
C PHE A 253 0.54 11.85 -11.55
N ILE A 254 1.67 11.71 -10.89
CA ILE A 254 2.97 11.62 -11.54
C ILE A 254 3.52 10.21 -11.33
N HIS A 255 3.60 9.45 -12.41
CA HIS A 255 4.33 8.19 -12.41
C HIS A 255 5.83 8.48 -12.53
N THR A 256 6.60 7.95 -11.60
CA THR A 256 8.06 8.00 -11.63
C THR A 256 8.60 6.58 -11.76
N ALA A 257 9.43 6.35 -12.78
CA ALA A 257 10.08 5.05 -12.95
C ALA A 257 10.86 4.65 -11.69
N LEU A 258 10.80 3.37 -11.31
CA LEU A 258 11.52 2.86 -10.15
C LEU A 258 13.03 2.83 -10.43
N ALA A 259 13.81 3.38 -9.51
CA ALA A 259 15.27 3.32 -9.58
C ALA A 259 15.78 1.90 -9.36
N GLY A 260 16.92 1.55 -9.95
CA GLY A 260 17.57 0.25 -9.75
C GLY A 260 16.88 -0.92 -10.48
N ARG A 261 15.87 -0.67 -11.34
CA ARG A 261 15.15 -1.70 -12.09
C ARG A 261 15.29 -1.48 -13.60
N SER A 262 15.26 -2.57 -14.34
CA SER A 262 15.27 -2.56 -15.83
C SER A 262 14.05 -3.26 -16.43
N SER A 263 12.99 -3.39 -15.64
CA SER A 263 11.75 -4.10 -16.00
C SER A 263 10.63 -3.19 -16.52
N GLY A 264 10.70 -1.89 -16.27
CA GLY A 264 9.53 -1.03 -16.33
C GLY A 264 8.49 -1.39 -15.25
N GLU A 265 7.34 -0.73 -15.27
CA GLU A 265 6.30 -0.91 -14.26
C GLU A 265 4.93 -1.15 -14.88
N LEU A 266 4.05 -1.79 -14.10
CA LEU A 266 2.63 -1.86 -14.35
C LEU A 266 1.92 -0.83 -13.47
N VAL A 267 1.01 -0.05 -14.03
CA VAL A 267 0.15 0.87 -13.27
C VAL A 267 -1.30 0.50 -13.50
N LYS A 268 -2.10 0.48 -12.42
CA LYS A 268 -3.56 0.37 -12.49
C LYS A 268 -4.20 1.71 -12.18
N VAL A 269 -5.09 2.16 -13.04
CA VAL A 269 -5.93 3.35 -12.83
C VAL A 269 -7.36 2.89 -12.59
N LEU A 270 -7.91 3.21 -11.42
CA LEU A 270 -9.21 2.75 -10.92
C LEU A 270 -10.15 3.95 -10.75
N ALA A 271 -11.34 3.90 -11.36
CA ALA A 271 -12.31 4.99 -11.33
C ALA A 271 -13.25 4.92 -10.13
N SER A 272 -13.55 6.08 -9.53
CA SER A 272 -14.61 6.22 -8.51
C SER A 272 -15.99 6.54 -9.10
N GLU A 273 -16.04 6.98 -10.35
CA GLU A 273 -17.26 7.45 -11.01
C GLU A 273 -17.36 6.98 -12.45
N ASP A 274 -18.59 6.88 -12.95
CA ASP A 274 -18.86 6.52 -14.34
C ASP A 274 -18.35 7.57 -15.32
N GLY A 275 -17.90 7.14 -16.51
CA GLY A 275 -17.43 8.01 -17.57
C GLY A 275 -16.14 8.75 -17.24
N THR A 276 -15.24 8.10 -16.50
CA THR A 276 -13.90 8.64 -16.20
C THR A 276 -12.97 8.39 -17.37
N GLU A 277 -12.52 9.46 -18.03
CA GLU A 277 -11.48 9.40 -19.05
C GLU A 277 -10.11 9.34 -18.40
N VAL A 278 -9.24 8.47 -18.90
CA VAL A 278 -7.84 8.31 -18.44
C VAL A 278 -6.90 8.77 -19.55
N ARG A 279 -5.93 9.61 -19.20
CA ARG A 279 -4.89 10.12 -20.11
C ARG A 279 -3.50 9.93 -19.56
N VAL A 280 -2.54 9.67 -20.43
CA VAL A 280 -1.10 9.64 -20.13
C VAL A 280 -0.41 10.63 -21.04
N ASN A 281 0.26 11.62 -20.47
CA ASN A 281 0.89 12.74 -21.20
C ASN A 281 -0.07 13.36 -22.22
N GLY A 282 -1.34 13.56 -21.83
CA GLY A 282 -2.39 14.11 -22.69
C GLY A 282 -3.04 13.12 -23.68
N ALA A 283 -2.45 11.96 -23.94
CA ALA A 283 -3.01 10.96 -24.83
C ALA A 283 -4.06 10.10 -24.09
N SER A 284 -5.27 9.96 -24.67
CA SER A 284 -6.34 9.13 -24.10
C SER A 284 -5.94 7.65 -24.09
N LYS A 285 -6.21 7.00 -22.96
CA LYS A 285 -6.05 5.55 -22.76
C LYS A 285 -7.39 4.81 -22.68
N GLY A 286 -8.48 5.55 -22.63
CA GLY A 286 -9.85 5.02 -22.60
C GLY A 286 -10.72 5.69 -21.56
N THR A 287 -11.97 5.29 -21.52
CA THR A 287 -12.97 5.74 -20.55
C THR A 287 -13.47 4.53 -19.76
N ILE A 288 -13.51 4.67 -18.46
CA ILE A 288 -13.92 3.61 -17.52
C ILE A 288 -15.03 4.11 -16.60
N ASN A 289 -15.82 3.17 -16.10
CA ASN A 289 -16.89 3.43 -15.16
C ASN A 289 -16.47 3.13 -13.71
N ARG A 290 -17.30 3.52 -12.78
CA ARG A 290 -17.12 3.28 -11.34
C ARG A 290 -16.72 1.82 -11.06
N GLY A 291 -15.63 1.64 -10.30
CA GLY A 291 -15.10 0.33 -9.94
C GLY A 291 -14.37 -0.39 -11.08
N GLN A 292 -14.38 0.17 -12.29
CA GLN A 292 -13.57 -0.34 -13.39
C GLN A 292 -12.15 0.26 -13.34
N TRP A 293 -11.21 -0.44 -13.95
CA TRP A 293 -9.82 -0.03 -14.00
C TRP A 293 -9.18 -0.42 -15.34
N ILE A 294 -8.10 0.25 -15.69
CA ILE A 294 -7.27 -0.10 -16.83
C ILE A 294 -5.81 -0.27 -16.40
N PRO A 295 -5.10 -1.25 -16.99
CA PRO A 295 -3.67 -1.36 -16.85
C PRO A 295 -2.95 -0.40 -17.80
N ILE A 296 -1.84 0.18 -17.34
CA ILE A 296 -0.91 0.96 -18.17
C ILE A 296 0.48 0.37 -17.95
N GLU A 297 1.11 -0.07 -19.02
CA GLU A 297 2.49 -0.55 -19.01
C GLU A 297 3.44 0.60 -19.33
N PHE A 298 4.44 0.79 -18.47
CA PHE A 298 5.53 1.73 -18.67
C PHE A 298 6.82 0.99 -18.99
N GLY A 299 7.61 1.55 -19.90
CA GLY A 299 8.94 1.07 -20.22
C GLY A 299 9.97 1.38 -19.15
N VAL A 300 11.19 0.89 -19.36
CA VAL A 300 12.32 1.17 -18.47
C VAL A 300 12.62 2.67 -18.46
N ASP A 301 12.78 3.23 -17.27
CA ASP A 301 13.03 4.67 -17.05
C ASP A 301 11.95 5.61 -17.60
N GLU A 302 10.77 5.10 -17.92
CA GLU A 302 9.66 5.89 -18.41
C GLU A 302 8.88 6.51 -17.25
N SER A 303 8.88 7.83 -17.16
CA SER A 303 8.06 8.60 -16.20
C SER A 303 7.05 9.45 -16.96
N ALA A 304 5.86 9.65 -16.40
CA ALA A 304 4.76 10.31 -17.10
C ALA A 304 3.76 10.95 -16.15
N LYS A 305 2.98 11.90 -16.69
CA LYS A 305 1.78 12.42 -16.03
C LYS A 305 0.57 11.55 -16.39
N ILE A 306 -0.18 11.14 -15.38
CA ILE A 306 -1.45 10.45 -15.52
C ILE A 306 -2.56 11.39 -15.07
N GLU A 307 -3.55 11.60 -15.92
CA GLU A 307 -4.70 12.45 -15.65
C GLU A 307 -5.99 11.68 -15.81
N THR A 308 -6.95 11.97 -14.96
CA THR A 308 -8.30 11.43 -15.05
C THR A 308 -9.32 12.55 -15.01
N SER A 309 -10.44 12.41 -15.73
CA SER A 309 -11.48 13.43 -15.77
C SER A 309 -12.29 13.51 -14.46
N LYS A 310 -12.19 12.50 -13.61
CA LYS A 310 -12.87 12.39 -12.31
C LYS A 310 -11.96 11.73 -11.29
N PRO A 311 -12.20 11.91 -9.97
CA PRO A 311 -11.36 11.33 -8.93
C PRO A 311 -11.11 9.84 -9.12
N SER A 312 -9.85 9.45 -9.08
CA SER A 312 -9.39 8.08 -9.35
C SER A 312 -8.28 7.68 -8.39
N SER A 313 -7.98 6.38 -8.36
CA SER A 313 -6.81 5.83 -7.68
C SER A 313 -5.82 5.32 -8.71
N VAL A 314 -4.54 5.57 -8.47
CA VAL A 314 -3.44 5.10 -9.30
C VAL A 314 -2.46 4.33 -8.44
N THR A 315 -2.21 3.07 -8.80
CA THR A 315 -1.30 2.19 -8.06
C THR A 315 -0.24 1.66 -9.02
N VAL A 316 1.03 1.82 -8.65
CA VAL A 316 2.17 1.24 -9.35
C VAL A 316 2.51 -0.12 -8.77
N PHE A 317 2.88 -1.04 -9.63
CA PHE A 317 3.40 -2.37 -9.31
C PHE A 317 4.82 -2.51 -9.87
N ALA A 318 5.76 -2.86 -9.01
CA ALA A 318 7.04 -3.37 -9.46
C ALA A 318 6.79 -4.73 -10.14
N LYS A 319 7.47 -4.97 -11.27
CA LYS A 319 7.38 -6.26 -11.95
C LYS A 319 8.31 -7.29 -11.31
N SER A 320 8.03 -8.56 -11.56
CA SER A 320 8.87 -9.67 -11.13
C SER A 320 10.32 -9.50 -11.61
N VAL A 321 11.27 -10.04 -10.86
CA VAL A 321 12.70 -9.98 -11.18
C VAL A 321 13.01 -10.51 -12.58
N SER A 322 12.29 -11.54 -13.02
CA SER A 322 12.41 -12.12 -14.38
C SER A 322 12.07 -11.16 -15.53
N CYS A 323 11.47 -10.02 -15.22
CA CYS A 323 11.21 -8.96 -16.19
C CYS A 323 12.37 -7.98 -16.38
N ASN A 324 13.39 -8.03 -15.53
CA ASN A 324 14.60 -7.24 -15.71
C ASN A 324 15.34 -7.67 -16.98
N GLN A 325 16.04 -6.73 -17.61
CA GLN A 325 16.91 -7.03 -18.74
C GLN A 325 18.11 -7.85 -18.24
N PRO A 326 18.40 -9.02 -18.82
CA PRO A 326 19.43 -9.93 -18.28
C PRO A 326 20.85 -9.34 -18.24
N SER A 327 21.13 -8.35 -19.08
CA SER A 327 22.44 -7.67 -19.16
C SER A 327 22.52 -6.41 -18.30
N ALA A 328 21.42 -6.02 -17.64
CA ALA A 328 21.41 -4.82 -16.82
C ALA A 328 22.12 -5.06 -15.47
N PRO A 329 22.74 -4.04 -14.88
CA PRO A 329 23.14 -4.10 -13.48
C PRO A 329 21.97 -4.45 -12.59
N ASN A 330 22.22 -5.29 -11.57
CA ASN A 330 21.17 -5.76 -10.63
C ASN A 330 19.99 -6.47 -11.32
N SER A 331 20.22 -7.19 -12.41
CA SER A 331 19.15 -7.93 -13.12
C SER A 331 18.49 -9.02 -12.30
N ASP A 332 19.11 -9.46 -11.21
CA ASP A 332 18.67 -10.44 -10.23
C ASP A 332 18.04 -9.81 -8.97
N PHE A 333 17.86 -8.48 -8.94
CA PHE A 333 17.28 -7.76 -7.81
C PHE A 333 15.83 -7.37 -8.07
N GLY A 334 15.04 -7.49 -7.00
CA GLY A 334 13.68 -6.98 -6.86
C GLY A 334 12.60 -7.92 -7.34
N ASP A 335 11.57 -8.01 -6.55
CA ASP A 335 10.33 -8.73 -6.83
C ASP A 335 9.09 -7.81 -6.75
N PRO A 336 7.89 -8.29 -7.03
CA PRO A 336 6.69 -7.47 -6.99
C PRO A 336 6.44 -6.79 -5.65
N PHE A 337 6.08 -5.54 -5.71
CA PHE A 337 5.41 -4.80 -4.64
C PHE A 337 4.39 -3.83 -5.26
N MET A 338 3.53 -3.24 -4.45
CA MET A 338 2.57 -2.26 -4.89
C MET A 338 2.61 -0.98 -4.04
N ILE A 339 2.45 0.17 -4.70
CA ILE A 339 2.38 1.47 -4.04
C ILE A 339 1.26 2.30 -4.67
N SER A 340 0.33 2.80 -3.84
CA SER A 340 -0.67 3.77 -4.27
C SER A 340 -0.07 5.17 -4.34
N TYR A 341 -0.26 5.86 -5.46
CA TYR A 341 0.20 7.22 -5.65
C TYR A 341 -0.69 8.24 -4.93
N SER A 342 -0.06 9.23 -4.33
CA SER A 342 -0.76 10.44 -3.88
C SER A 342 -1.05 11.34 -5.09
N PRO A 343 -2.28 11.81 -5.25
CA PRO A 343 -2.57 12.79 -6.29
C PRO A 343 -1.87 14.12 -6.01
N VAL A 344 -1.65 14.91 -7.06
CA VAL A 344 -1.01 16.24 -6.94
C VAL A 344 -1.76 17.14 -5.97
N GLU A 345 -3.08 16.97 -5.88
CA GLU A 345 -3.97 17.70 -4.97
C GLU A 345 -3.72 17.38 -3.49
N GLN A 346 -2.98 16.29 -3.21
CA GLN A 346 -2.68 15.80 -1.86
C GLN A 346 -1.17 15.87 -1.52
N PHE A 347 -0.40 16.72 -2.16
CA PHE A 347 1.03 16.87 -1.85
C PHE A 347 1.24 17.25 -0.40
N LEU A 348 2.21 16.60 0.23
CA LEU A 348 2.62 16.80 1.62
C LEU A 348 3.73 17.85 1.70
N THR A 349 3.85 18.55 2.82
CA THR A 349 4.96 19.49 3.10
C THR A 349 6.05 18.86 3.97
N GLN A 350 5.73 17.78 4.68
CA GLN A 350 6.64 17.03 5.53
C GLN A 350 6.30 15.55 5.51
N LEU A 351 7.32 14.71 5.51
CA LEU A 351 7.20 13.26 5.63
C LEU A 351 8.35 12.73 6.50
N THR A 352 7.99 11.95 7.51
CA THR A 352 8.94 11.11 8.24
C THR A 352 8.68 9.66 7.85
N PHE A 353 9.70 8.98 7.40
CA PHE A 353 9.59 7.60 6.95
C PHE A 353 10.79 6.76 7.39
N ASN A 354 10.66 5.45 7.24
CA ASN A 354 11.71 4.52 7.58
C ASN A 354 11.99 3.60 6.39
N ALA A 355 13.24 3.59 5.93
CA ALA A 355 13.75 2.56 5.04
C ALA A 355 14.07 1.34 5.90
N ILE A 356 13.22 0.31 5.80
CA ILE A 356 13.24 -0.83 6.71
C ILE A 356 14.57 -1.59 6.67
N ASN A 357 15.08 -1.95 7.84
CA ASN A 357 16.25 -2.79 7.97
C ASN A 357 15.84 -4.27 7.98
N LEU A 358 15.67 -4.84 6.79
CA LEU A 358 15.53 -6.28 6.59
C LEU A 358 16.78 -6.80 5.87
N PRO A 359 17.34 -7.96 6.27
CA PRO A 359 18.55 -8.50 5.64
C PRO A 359 18.40 -8.78 4.14
N SER A 360 17.18 -9.02 3.70
CA SER A 360 16.85 -9.30 2.30
C SER A 360 16.72 -8.04 1.44
N ILE A 361 16.48 -6.85 2.03
CA ILE A 361 16.32 -5.58 1.30
C ILE A 361 17.56 -4.73 1.50
N VAL A 362 18.38 -4.62 0.47
CA VAL A 362 19.71 -3.99 0.54
C VAL A 362 19.82 -2.66 -0.19
N ASN A 363 18.98 -2.42 -1.19
CA ASN A 363 18.93 -1.17 -1.93
C ASN A 363 17.65 -0.41 -1.58
N HIS A 364 17.79 0.82 -1.12
CA HIS A 364 16.65 1.66 -0.72
C HIS A 364 16.62 2.93 -1.54
N TYR A 365 15.42 3.36 -1.92
CA TYR A 365 15.21 4.54 -2.74
C TYR A 365 14.01 5.35 -2.25
N VAL A 366 14.03 6.63 -2.56
CA VAL A 366 12.87 7.51 -2.49
C VAL A 366 12.71 8.23 -3.83
N ASN A 367 11.55 8.09 -4.45
CA ASN A 367 11.13 8.89 -5.60
C ASN A 367 10.36 10.11 -5.09
N ILE A 368 10.70 11.29 -5.60
CA ILE A 368 10.14 12.55 -5.12
C ILE A 368 9.63 13.34 -6.32
N VAL A 369 8.46 13.94 -6.18
CA VAL A 369 7.83 14.81 -7.18
C VAL A 369 7.56 16.16 -6.56
N VAL A 370 7.97 17.23 -7.24
CA VAL A 370 7.68 18.62 -6.86
C VAL A 370 7.24 19.43 -8.07
N LYS A 371 6.61 20.56 -7.86
CA LYS A 371 6.35 21.54 -8.94
C LYS A 371 7.66 22.19 -9.38
N THR A 372 7.77 22.48 -10.68
CA THR A 372 8.94 23.17 -11.24
C THR A 372 9.10 24.56 -10.60
N GLY A 373 10.32 24.87 -10.23
CA GLY A 373 10.69 26.06 -9.45
C GLY A 373 10.83 25.81 -7.95
N GLU A 374 10.24 24.72 -7.44
CA GLU A 374 10.21 24.42 -6.00
C GLU A 374 11.27 23.37 -5.57
N GLN A 375 11.98 22.78 -6.50
CA GLN A 375 12.95 21.71 -6.24
C GLN A 375 14.06 22.11 -5.26
N ASN A 376 14.53 23.37 -5.31
CA ASN A 376 15.60 23.85 -4.47
C ASN A 376 15.19 24.06 -2.99
N GLN A 377 13.91 23.96 -2.67
CA GLN A 377 13.39 24.01 -1.31
C GLN A 377 13.30 22.61 -0.67
N THR A 378 13.56 21.56 -1.45
CA THR A 378 13.48 20.17 -0.98
C THR A 378 14.66 19.82 -0.08
N ARG A 379 14.37 19.32 1.10
CA ARG A 379 15.35 18.86 2.08
C ARG A 379 15.13 17.40 2.43
N LEU A 380 16.18 16.59 2.27
CA LEU A 380 16.22 15.22 2.76
C LEU A 380 17.25 15.19 3.91
N ASP A 381 16.80 14.82 5.11
CA ASP A 381 17.61 14.83 6.33
C ASP A 381 18.31 16.18 6.58
N GLY A 382 17.60 17.28 6.29
CA GLY A 382 18.10 18.65 6.40
C GLY A 382 18.97 19.12 5.24
N GLN A 383 19.42 18.23 4.35
CA GLN A 383 20.27 18.57 3.22
C GLN A 383 19.44 18.97 1.99
N ASN A 384 19.88 20.00 1.29
CA ASN A 384 19.26 20.40 0.03
C ASN A 384 19.59 19.38 -1.06
N ILE A 385 18.53 18.83 -1.68
CA ILE A 385 18.65 17.85 -2.78
C ILE A 385 18.15 18.39 -4.11
N GLY A 386 18.00 19.71 -4.27
CA GLY A 386 17.49 20.33 -5.48
C GLY A 386 18.21 19.93 -6.77
N SER A 387 19.55 19.67 -6.68
CA SER A 387 20.35 19.22 -7.83
C SER A 387 20.05 17.79 -8.29
N SER A 388 19.31 17.00 -7.49
CA SER A 388 18.91 15.64 -7.87
C SER A 388 17.68 15.60 -8.77
N PHE A 389 17.02 16.71 -8.98
CA PHE A 389 15.80 16.80 -9.76
C PHE A 389 16.05 17.03 -11.26
N SER A 390 15.18 16.45 -12.08
CA SER A 390 15.10 16.70 -13.51
C SER A 390 13.65 16.91 -13.94
N ALA A 391 13.42 17.58 -15.06
CA ALA A 391 12.07 17.83 -15.58
C ALA A 391 11.35 16.49 -15.89
N LEU A 392 10.05 16.43 -15.55
CA LEU A 392 9.22 15.31 -15.93
C LEU A 392 9.08 15.25 -17.46
N PRO A 393 9.38 14.13 -18.12
CA PRO A 393 9.10 13.97 -19.53
C PRO A 393 7.60 14.16 -19.83
N GLY A 394 7.30 14.97 -20.84
CA GLY A 394 5.91 15.22 -21.27
C GLY A 394 5.16 16.30 -20.48
N ASP A 395 5.63 16.69 -19.29
CA ASP A 395 5.06 17.82 -18.55
C ASP A 395 6.14 18.57 -17.74
N PRO A 396 6.72 19.64 -18.29
CA PRO A 396 7.80 20.38 -17.64
C PRO A 396 7.35 21.20 -16.40
N SER A 397 6.06 21.18 -16.06
CA SER A 397 5.57 21.83 -14.83
C SER A 397 5.91 21.05 -13.56
N PHE A 398 6.45 19.83 -13.70
CA PHE A 398 6.91 19.01 -12.59
C PHE A 398 8.40 18.65 -12.72
N GLN A 399 9.02 18.48 -11.57
CA GLN A 399 10.38 17.94 -11.41
C GLN A 399 10.33 16.65 -10.63
N ILE A 400 11.13 15.68 -11.00
CA ILE A 400 11.23 14.37 -10.36
C ILE A 400 12.66 14.08 -9.93
N ALA A 401 12.82 13.40 -8.81
CA ALA A 401 14.09 12.88 -8.32
C ALA A 401 13.94 11.44 -7.89
N ARG A 402 14.96 10.61 -8.15
CA ARG A 402 15.08 9.23 -7.68
C ARG A 402 16.35 9.16 -6.85
N VAL A 403 16.24 9.10 -5.55
CA VAL A 403 17.36 9.24 -4.64
C VAL A 403 17.61 7.92 -3.92
N SER A 404 18.85 7.42 -3.98
CA SER A 404 19.30 6.31 -3.14
C SER A 404 19.44 6.79 -1.70
N ILE A 405 18.95 6.00 -0.75
CA ILE A 405 18.98 6.31 0.68
C ILE A 405 19.56 5.14 1.46
N PHE A 406 20.01 5.38 2.67
CA PHE A 406 20.41 4.33 3.60
C PHE A 406 19.18 3.78 4.33
N GLN A 407 19.32 2.61 4.93
CA GLN A 407 18.32 2.11 5.88
C GLN A 407 18.22 3.02 7.10
N GLY A 408 17.03 3.11 7.68
CA GLY A 408 16.77 3.89 8.89
C GLY A 408 15.75 5.02 8.68
N VAL A 409 15.70 5.90 9.66
CA VAL A 409 14.74 7.01 9.68
C VAL A 409 15.22 8.16 8.80
N HIS A 410 14.31 8.68 7.98
CA HIS A 410 14.55 9.84 7.13
C HIS A 410 13.44 10.88 7.29
N GLN A 411 13.80 12.12 7.03
CA GLN A 411 12.88 13.24 7.00
C GLN A 411 12.96 13.97 5.67
N LEU A 412 11.81 14.15 5.03
CA LEU A 412 11.68 14.88 3.79
C LEU A 412 10.79 16.12 4.02
N SER A 413 11.18 17.27 3.51
CA SER A 413 10.40 18.48 3.60
C SER A 413 10.54 19.35 2.36
N ASN A 414 9.43 20.00 2.00
CA ASN A 414 9.35 21.09 1.03
C ASN A 414 8.11 21.93 1.35
N PRO A 415 8.25 23.22 1.66
CA PRO A 415 7.13 24.06 2.07
C PRO A 415 6.07 24.25 0.97
N SER A 416 6.43 24.06 -0.31
CA SER A 416 5.53 24.16 -1.46
C SER A 416 4.85 22.83 -1.80
N GLY A 417 5.20 21.75 -1.11
CA GLY A 417 4.60 20.44 -1.26
C GLY A 417 5.35 19.49 -2.20
N PHE A 418 5.19 18.20 -1.93
CA PHE A 418 5.76 17.09 -2.69
C PHE A 418 4.92 15.82 -2.57
N ALA A 419 5.11 14.88 -3.50
CA ALA A 419 4.81 13.48 -3.30
C ALA A 419 6.13 12.70 -3.16
N ALA A 420 6.11 11.65 -2.33
CA ALA A 420 7.26 10.78 -2.16
C ALA A 420 6.84 9.32 -2.03
N TYR A 421 7.64 8.44 -2.62
CA TYR A 421 7.44 7.00 -2.63
C TYR A 421 8.73 6.31 -2.21
N VAL A 422 8.64 5.55 -1.12
CA VAL A 422 9.78 4.85 -0.52
C VAL A 422 9.68 3.37 -0.83
N TYR A 423 10.74 2.79 -1.33
CA TYR A 423 10.79 1.37 -1.69
C TYR A 423 12.21 0.84 -1.58
N GLY A 424 12.33 -0.48 -1.57
CA GLY A 424 13.62 -1.14 -1.54
C GLY A 424 13.60 -2.45 -2.30
N PHE A 425 14.78 -2.93 -2.63
CA PHE A 425 14.97 -4.19 -3.33
C PHE A 425 16.12 -4.99 -2.73
N GLY A 426 16.04 -6.29 -2.86
CA GLY A 426 17.12 -7.22 -2.59
C GLY A 426 17.22 -8.31 -3.65
N GLU A 427 18.08 -9.29 -3.42
CA GLU A 427 18.16 -10.48 -4.26
C GLU A 427 16.93 -11.35 -4.01
N ILE A 428 16.04 -11.40 -5.00
CA ILE A 428 14.75 -12.14 -4.92
C ILE A 428 13.83 -11.59 -3.80
N GLU A 429 13.83 -10.24 -3.61
CA GLU A 429 12.97 -9.50 -2.67
C GLU A 429 12.72 -8.06 -3.18
#